data_ca8469ee1c85d8517612ff4d7ffd733f
#
_entry.id   ca8469ee1c85d8517612ff4d7ffd733f
#
_cell.length_a   1.000
_cell.length_b   1.000
_cell.length_c   1.000
_cell.angle_alpha   90.00
_cell.angle_beta   90.00
_cell.angle_gamma   90.00
#
_symmetry.space_group_name_H-M   'P 1'
#
loop_
_entity.id
_entity.type
_entity.pdbx_description
1 polymer ?
#
loop_
_entity_poly.entity_id
_entity_poly.type
_entity_poly.pdbx_seq_one_letter_code
_entity_poly.pdbx_strand_id
1 'polypeptide(L)'
;MARHEIGFRQACTCVLALWKLRVGVEAYYLAQVASGLDEYYTGGGEARGRWMGGGVAGLGLTGEVAPSDLRAVLAGLAPDTGLTPNGTTLSAHPRRVPGFDLTFSVPKSVSVLFGLGDRLVQHAVVEGCEAALAETLGWLEREACFVRRGTNKASNRQVWGERWGTRRMVANGFVAASFRHRTSRAGDPHLHWHVLVANLAQGIDGRWTALDGTAVYTAKRTAGVIFQTAMRRELTRRLGVDWGPIRQDSADIAGIPARVLREFSQRSTQIAEWLDNAGLSGPAATDAAILATRQRKQIAVDFAALETAWHARADALGWGPAELEQLLATTVAPAAEGYVIDEVTWHGGVRQVTSRMVGFDDWLTWLLDARVTAHDGAFTRFDLTQAIAATLPASTPIEVVEATVQRALASAAVIPIGDHWHDRGIVHASCRLIPDDRALRYTSRSLLAVEARLLAQLAAGIDVGVGVLDPESVEAAIAGSTLGADQAEAVRALTGAGDRVAVMVGRAGTGKTHTFGTLRTVYQAAGYSVIGLAPSARAARELADGSGIVSTTIARHLVDDARSTPPPSWWLMRPGWPASAIWLLSSIT
;
A
#
# COMPACT_ATOMS: atom_id res chain seq x y z
N MET A 1 -25.82 11.47 -24.32
CA MET A 1 -25.58 10.13 -23.71
C MET A 1 -24.10 9.83 -23.85
N ALA A 2 -23.26 10.30 -22.95
CA ALA A 2 -21.84 9.98 -22.88
C ALA A 2 -21.70 8.92 -21.78
N ARG A 3 -21.48 7.66 -22.17
CA ARG A 3 -21.07 6.60 -21.26
C ARG A 3 -19.68 6.99 -20.73
N HIS A 4 -19.59 7.31 -19.44
CA HIS A 4 -18.33 7.37 -18.74
C HIS A 4 -17.57 6.06 -18.99
N GLU A 5 -16.39 6.15 -19.58
CA GLU A 5 -15.40 5.11 -19.47
C GLU A 5 -15.03 4.98 -17.99
N ILE A 6 -15.72 4.06 -17.33
CA ILE A 6 -15.33 3.59 -16.00
C ILE A 6 -13.99 2.90 -16.22
N GLY A 7 -12.91 3.58 -15.85
CA GLY A 7 -11.58 2.98 -15.85
C GLY A 7 -11.66 1.64 -15.12
N PHE A 8 -11.24 0.60 -15.81
CA PHE A 8 -11.19 -0.77 -15.33
C PHE A 8 -10.51 -0.78 -13.96
N ARG A 9 -11.29 -0.90 -12.88
CA ARG A 9 -10.75 -1.10 -11.53
C ARG A 9 -10.17 -2.51 -11.52
N GLN A 10 -8.90 -2.60 -11.83
CA GLN A 10 -8.13 -3.81 -11.64
C GLN A 10 -8.30 -4.21 -10.17
N ALA A 11 -8.89 -5.37 -9.92
CA ALA A 11 -9.03 -5.91 -8.57
C ALA A 11 -7.64 -5.86 -7.93
N CYS A 12 -7.56 -5.29 -6.73
CA CYS A 12 -6.35 -4.90 -6.01
C CYS A 12 -5.23 -5.95 -6.20
N THR A 13 -4.37 -5.74 -7.18
CA THR A 13 -3.19 -6.56 -7.40
C THR A 13 -2.15 -6.12 -6.38
N CYS A 14 -2.19 -6.72 -5.18
CA CYS A 14 -1.07 -6.60 -4.27
C CYS A 14 0.18 -7.11 -4.99
N VAL A 15 1.11 -6.22 -5.32
CA VAL A 15 2.39 -6.54 -5.95
C VAL A 15 3.16 -7.60 -5.15
N LEU A 16 3.02 -7.56 -3.82
CA LEU A 16 3.51 -8.58 -2.90
C LEU A 16 2.40 -8.99 -1.94
N ALA A 17 1.98 -10.25 -2.01
CA ALA A 17 1.12 -10.86 -1.01
C ALA A 17 1.97 -11.55 0.07
N LEU A 18 1.51 -11.55 1.32
CA LEU A 18 2.20 -12.17 2.45
C LEU A 18 1.20 -12.93 3.30
N TRP A 19 1.43 -14.23 3.45
CA TRP A 19 0.59 -15.14 4.20
C TRP A 19 1.40 -15.95 5.20
N LYS A 20 0.82 -16.29 6.36
CA LYS A 20 1.40 -17.28 7.27
C LYS A 20 1.20 -18.67 6.72
N LEU A 21 2.27 -19.46 6.68
CA LEU A 21 2.20 -20.86 6.30
C LEU A 21 1.48 -21.69 7.37
N ARG A 22 0.81 -22.76 6.93
CA ARG A 22 0.26 -23.80 7.79
C ARG A 22 1.15 -25.04 7.73
N VAL A 23 1.13 -25.85 8.76
CA VAL A 23 1.83 -27.13 8.78
C VAL A 23 1.32 -28.02 7.62
N GLY A 24 2.22 -28.65 6.87
CA GLY A 24 1.90 -29.51 5.73
C GLY A 24 1.71 -28.77 4.39
N VAL A 25 1.84 -27.43 4.37
CA VAL A 25 1.65 -26.63 3.15
C VAL A 25 2.72 -26.89 2.08
N GLU A 26 3.89 -27.37 2.48
CA GLU A 26 4.99 -27.72 1.57
C GLU A 26 4.59 -28.74 0.52
N ALA A 27 3.68 -29.65 0.85
CA ALA A 27 3.16 -30.65 -0.10
C ALA A 27 2.51 -29.99 -1.33
N TYR A 28 1.86 -28.83 -1.16
CA TYR A 28 1.25 -28.09 -2.27
C TYR A 28 2.29 -27.57 -3.26
N TYR A 29 3.39 -27.01 -2.79
CA TYR A 29 4.45 -26.47 -3.65
C TYR A 29 5.26 -27.59 -4.32
N LEU A 30 5.56 -28.65 -3.58
CA LEU A 30 6.31 -29.80 -4.09
C LEU A 30 5.53 -30.64 -5.11
N ALA A 31 4.20 -30.73 -4.98
CA ALA A 31 3.35 -31.49 -5.90
C ALA A 31 3.25 -30.89 -7.32
N GLN A 32 3.71 -29.66 -7.51
CA GLN A 32 3.64 -28.96 -8.79
C GLN A 32 5.00 -28.90 -9.52
N VAL A 33 6.07 -29.32 -8.85
CA VAL A 33 7.42 -29.31 -9.39
C VAL A 33 7.59 -30.43 -10.42
N ALA A 34 8.18 -30.12 -11.57
CA ALA A 34 8.51 -31.09 -12.60
C ALA A 34 9.51 -32.15 -12.08
N SER A 35 9.33 -33.38 -12.50
CA SER A 35 10.20 -34.51 -12.10
C SER A 35 11.62 -34.39 -12.69
N GLY A 36 11.78 -33.62 -13.79
CA GLY A 36 13.04 -33.37 -14.46
C GLY A 36 13.02 -32.12 -15.34
N LEU A 37 14.20 -31.73 -15.87
CA LEU A 37 14.34 -30.61 -16.78
C LEU A 37 13.54 -30.81 -18.07
N ASP A 38 13.56 -32.04 -18.61
CA ASP A 38 12.84 -32.38 -19.84
C ASP A 38 11.34 -32.21 -19.65
N GLU A 39 10.79 -32.64 -18.50
CA GLU A 39 9.38 -32.46 -18.16
C GLU A 39 9.01 -30.98 -18.01
N TYR A 40 9.88 -30.15 -17.45
CA TYR A 40 9.69 -28.71 -17.36
C TYR A 40 9.67 -28.04 -18.74
N TYR A 41 10.61 -28.40 -19.65
CA TYR A 41 10.68 -27.81 -20.99
C TYR A 41 9.64 -28.37 -21.97
N THR A 42 9.15 -29.58 -21.74
CA THR A 42 8.12 -30.23 -22.57
C THR A 42 6.67 -29.92 -22.11
N GLY A 43 6.51 -29.12 -21.03
CA GLY A 43 5.21 -28.64 -20.58
C GLY A 43 4.67 -29.34 -19.34
N GLY A 44 5.37 -30.32 -18.77
CA GLY A 44 5.00 -30.99 -17.53
C GLY A 44 5.53 -30.27 -16.28
N GLY A 45 4.66 -29.78 -15.41
CA GLY A 45 5.03 -29.23 -14.10
C GLY A 45 5.69 -27.84 -14.12
N GLU A 46 5.99 -27.32 -12.94
CA GLU A 46 6.66 -26.03 -12.72
C GLU A 46 8.16 -26.25 -12.41
N ALA A 47 8.95 -25.18 -12.51
CA ALA A 47 10.38 -25.24 -12.21
C ALA A 47 10.66 -25.69 -10.77
N ARG A 48 11.75 -26.42 -10.58
CA ARG A 48 12.21 -26.81 -9.24
C ARG A 48 12.47 -25.57 -8.38
N GLY A 49 12.16 -25.69 -7.09
CA GLY A 49 12.45 -24.65 -6.14
C GLY A 49 13.95 -24.38 -6.00
N ARG A 50 14.33 -23.14 -5.67
CA ARG A 50 15.74 -22.75 -5.42
C ARG A 50 15.86 -22.12 -4.04
N TRP A 51 16.92 -22.49 -3.32
CA TRP A 51 17.24 -21.86 -2.05
C TRP A 51 17.72 -20.43 -2.26
N MET A 52 17.27 -19.52 -1.39
CA MET A 52 17.56 -18.09 -1.41
C MET A 52 17.74 -17.53 0.00
N GLY A 53 18.42 -16.40 0.07
CA GLY A 53 18.65 -15.66 1.31
C GLY A 53 19.95 -16.02 2.02
N GLY A 54 20.46 -15.08 2.82
CA GLY A 54 21.77 -15.18 3.49
C GLY A 54 21.83 -16.26 4.57
N GLY A 55 20.68 -16.64 5.14
CA GLY A 55 20.62 -17.65 6.21
C GLY A 55 20.75 -19.09 5.74
N VAL A 56 20.61 -19.39 4.44
CA VAL A 56 20.65 -20.77 3.91
C VAL A 56 22.01 -21.44 4.11
N ALA A 57 23.09 -20.67 3.96
CA ALA A 57 24.45 -21.16 4.15
C ALA A 57 24.70 -21.71 5.58
N GLY A 58 24.07 -21.11 6.58
CA GLY A 58 24.15 -21.56 7.97
C GLY A 58 23.51 -22.92 8.25
N LEU A 59 22.75 -23.47 7.29
CA LEU A 59 22.15 -24.80 7.32
C LEU A 59 22.73 -25.73 6.23
N GLY A 60 23.82 -25.33 5.57
CA GLY A 60 24.42 -26.10 4.48
C GLY A 60 23.57 -26.22 3.21
N LEU A 61 22.55 -25.34 3.06
CA LEU A 61 21.63 -25.39 1.93
C LEU A 61 22.13 -24.54 0.76
N THR A 62 21.99 -25.06 -0.44
CA THR A 62 22.39 -24.39 -1.68
C THR A 62 21.66 -24.98 -2.89
N GLY A 63 21.52 -24.21 -3.97
CA GLY A 63 20.99 -24.68 -5.25
C GLY A 63 19.51 -25.05 -5.21
N GLU A 64 19.18 -26.24 -5.72
CA GLU A 64 17.78 -26.71 -5.80
C GLU A 64 17.24 -27.15 -4.44
N VAL A 65 15.93 -26.98 -4.27
CA VAL A 65 15.22 -27.36 -3.03
C VAL A 65 14.89 -28.84 -3.04
N ALA A 66 15.56 -29.63 -2.19
CA ALA A 66 15.14 -30.99 -1.94
C ALA A 66 13.88 -31.04 -1.06
N PRO A 67 12.90 -31.92 -1.38
CA PRO A 67 11.65 -32.01 -0.61
C PRO A 67 11.85 -32.34 0.88
N SER A 68 12.86 -33.16 1.21
CA SER A 68 13.25 -33.49 2.60
C SER A 68 13.67 -32.25 3.37
N ASP A 69 14.52 -31.44 2.75
CA ASP A 69 15.14 -30.27 3.37
C ASP A 69 14.12 -29.16 3.61
N LEU A 70 13.22 -28.94 2.63
CA LEU A 70 12.12 -27.98 2.81
C LEU A 70 11.22 -28.38 3.99
N ARG A 71 10.87 -29.66 4.11
CA ARG A 71 10.06 -30.16 5.24
C ARG A 71 10.80 -29.97 6.56
N ALA A 72 12.09 -30.30 6.63
CA ALA A 72 12.89 -30.12 7.83
C ALA A 72 12.96 -28.66 8.25
N VAL A 73 13.31 -27.76 7.33
CA VAL A 73 13.43 -26.32 7.57
C VAL A 73 12.10 -25.71 8.03
N LEU A 74 10.99 -26.01 7.36
CA LEU A 74 9.66 -25.52 7.77
C LEU A 74 9.20 -26.16 9.08
N ALA A 75 9.67 -27.35 9.41
CA ALA A 75 9.53 -27.93 10.75
C ALA A 75 10.47 -27.27 11.78
N GLY A 76 11.43 -26.42 11.39
CA GLY A 76 12.43 -25.75 12.25
C GLY A 76 13.56 -26.65 12.67
N LEU A 77 13.87 -27.61 11.82
CA LEU A 77 14.95 -28.59 12.01
C LEU A 77 16.05 -28.31 10.99
N ALA A 78 17.28 -28.65 11.35
CA ALA A 78 18.38 -28.70 10.41
C ALA A 78 18.24 -30.00 9.58
N PRO A 79 18.36 -29.91 8.23
CA PRO A 79 18.11 -31.05 7.35
C PRO A 79 18.99 -32.30 7.61
N ASP A 80 20.23 -32.08 8.01
CA ASP A 80 21.26 -33.11 8.21
C ASP A 80 21.12 -33.87 9.54
N THR A 81 20.63 -33.22 10.59
CA THR A 81 20.61 -33.77 11.94
C THR A 81 19.24 -34.14 12.46
N GLY A 82 18.17 -33.57 11.88
CA GLY A 82 16.80 -33.68 12.40
C GLY A 82 16.58 -33.04 13.77
N LEU A 83 17.59 -32.33 14.28
CA LEU A 83 17.52 -31.51 15.48
C LEU A 83 17.25 -30.06 15.12
N THR A 84 16.91 -29.21 16.09
CA THR A 84 16.93 -27.76 15.84
C THR A 84 18.36 -27.33 15.46
N PRO A 85 18.56 -26.24 14.71
CA PRO A 85 19.91 -25.78 14.39
C PRO A 85 20.75 -25.38 15.63
N ASN A 86 20.16 -25.30 16.80
CA ASN A 86 20.86 -25.14 18.09
C ASN A 86 21.24 -26.48 18.73
N GLY A 87 21.07 -27.63 18.06
CA GLY A 87 21.39 -28.94 18.56
C GLY A 87 20.44 -29.51 19.62
N THR A 88 19.22 -28.98 19.73
CA THR A 88 18.22 -29.44 20.69
C THR A 88 17.03 -30.11 20.00
N THR A 89 16.29 -30.94 20.73
CA THR A 89 15.02 -31.48 20.24
C THR A 89 13.96 -30.38 20.18
N LEU A 90 13.17 -30.38 19.11
CA LEU A 90 12.10 -29.41 18.95
C LEU A 90 10.95 -29.71 19.91
N SER A 91 10.60 -28.75 20.76
CA SER A 91 9.38 -28.84 21.56
C SER A 91 8.15 -28.62 20.65
N ALA A 92 7.27 -29.61 20.60
CA ALA A 92 6.04 -29.51 19.82
C ALA A 92 5.13 -28.41 20.40
N HIS A 93 4.87 -27.36 19.59
CA HIS A 93 3.91 -26.31 19.94
C HIS A 93 2.79 -26.26 18.91
N PRO A 94 1.53 -26.51 19.28
CA PRO A 94 0.41 -26.68 18.34
C PRO A 94 0.09 -25.42 17.52
N ARG A 95 0.56 -24.24 17.95
CA ARG A 95 0.34 -22.94 17.27
C ARG A 95 1.60 -22.42 16.57
N ARG A 96 2.55 -23.28 16.27
CA ARG A 96 3.77 -22.88 15.57
C ARG A 96 3.43 -22.41 14.15
N VAL A 97 3.97 -21.26 13.75
CA VAL A 97 3.97 -20.78 12.36
C VAL A 97 5.22 -21.30 11.68
N PRO A 98 5.12 -22.19 10.67
CA PRO A 98 6.28 -22.74 9.96
C PRO A 98 7.10 -21.67 9.24
N GLY A 99 6.44 -20.68 8.67
CA GLY A 99 7.05 -19.61 7.90
C GLY A 99 6.03 -18.68 7.28
N PHE A 100 6.50 -17.96 6.29
CA PHE A 100 5.73 -16.98 5.54
C PHE A 100 5.84 -17.25 4.04
N ASP A 101 4.74 -17.16 3.31
CA ASP A 101 4.72 -17.15 1.85
C ASP A 101 4.69 -15.70 1.37
N LEU A 102 5.76 -15.27 0.73
CA LEU A 102 5.87 -14.01 0.03
C LEU A 102 5.62 -14.27 -1.45
N THR A 103 4.44 -13.89 -1.94
CA THR A 103 4.08 -14.08 -3.36
C THR A 103 4.34 -12.80 -4.13
N PHE A 104 5.39 -12.82 -4.96
CA PHE A 104 5.76 -11.72 -5.85
C PHE A 104 5.11 -11.92 -7.23
N SER A 105 4.25 -11.00 -7.62
CA SER A 105 3.55 -11.04 -8.91
C SER A 105 4.07 -9.94 -9.83
N VAL A 106 4.26 -10.28 -11.11
CA VAL A 106 4.59 -9.29 -12.14
C VAL A 106 3.31 -8.69 -12.74
N PRO A 107 3.40 -7.51 -13.38
CA PRO A 107 2.29 -6.92 -14.13
C PRO A 107 1.75 -7.88 -15.20
N LYS A 108 0.50 -7.69 -15.59
CA LYS A 108 -0.12 -8.55 -16.61
C LYS A 108 0.64 -8.47 -17.94
N SER A 109 1.11 -7.30 -18.33
CA SER A 109 1.90 -7.09 -19.53
C SER A 109 3.19 -7.93 -19.56
N VAL A 110 3.89 -8.05 -18.45
CA VAL A 110 5.09 -8.91 -18.32
C VAL A 110 4.72 -10.39 -18.44
N SER A 111 3.60 -10.81 -17.86
CA SER A 111 3.11 -12.19 -18.01
C SER A 111 2.69 -12.50 -19.44
N VAL A 112 2.09 -11.54 -20.14
CA VAL A 112 1.72 -11.65 -21.56
C VAL A 112 2.98 -11.70 -22.43
N LEU A 113 3.96 -10.83 -22.19
CA LEU A 113 5.26 -10.85 -22.87
C LEU A 113 5.96 -12.22 -22.71
N PHE A 114 5.93 -12.78 -21.50
CA PHE A 114 6.45 -14.13 -21.22
C PHE A 114 5.66 -15.21 -22.00
N GLY A 115 4.33 -15.15 -22.00
CA GLY A 115 3.47 -16.18 -22.57
C GLY A 115 3.43 -16.20 -24.11
N LEU A 116 3.70 -15.05 -24.74
CA LEU A 116 3.67 -14.88 -26.20
C LEU A 116 5.05 -14.68 -26.83
N GLY A 117 6.09 -14.50 -26.02
CA GLY A 117 7.46 -14.37 -26.46
C GLY A 117 8.08 -15.70 -26.86
N ASP A 118 9.08 -15.65 -27.74
CA ASP A 118 9.92 -16.80 -28.03
C ASP A 118 10.77 -17.23 -26.81
N ARG A 119 11.56 -18.28 -26.97
CA ARG A 119 12.39 -18.82 -25.88
C ARG A 119 13.42 -17.83 -25.36
N LEU A 120 13.93 -16.94 -26.19
CA LEU A 120 14.91 -15.93 -25.78
C LEU A 120 14.23 -14.84 -24.93
N VAL A 121 13.06 -14.41 -25.34
CA VAL A 121 12.23 -13.45 -24.60
C VAL A 121 11.78 -14.05 -23.26
N GLN A 122 11.27 -15.28 -23.28
CA GLN A 122 10.87 -16.00 -22.05
C GLN A 122 12.02 -16.08 -21.05
N HIS A 123 13.22 -16.44 -21.53
CA HIS A 123 14.43 -16.56 -20.69
C HIS A 123 14.82 -15.19 -20.11
N ALA A 124 14.86 -14.14 -20.96
CA ALA A 124 15.21 -12.80 -20.52
C ALA A 124 14.22 -12.24 -19.48
N VAL A 125 12.91 -12.50 -19.64
CA VAL A 125 11.87 -12.12 -18.65
C VAL A 125 12.10 -12.84 -17.34
N VAL A 126 12.33 -14.14 -17.36
CA VAL A 126 12.56 -14.94 -16.15
C VAL A 126 13.81 -14.49 -15.41
N GLU A 127 14.94 -14.39 -16.11
CA GLU A 127 16.21 -13.95 -15.51
C GLU A 127 16.11 -12.53 -14.94
N GLY A 128 15.45 -11.62 -15.65
CA GLY A 128 15.21 -10.25 -15.16
C GLY A 128 14.39 -10.22 -13.88
N CYS A 129 13.32 -11.01 -13.81
CA CYS A 129 12.48 -11.12 -12.63
C CYS A 129 13.18 -11.82 -11.46
N GLU A 130 13.98 -12.87 -11.73
CA GLU A 130 14.76 -13.58 -10.69
C GLU A 130 15.87 -12.68 -10.13
N ALA A 131 16.53 -11.87 -10.96
CA ALA A 131 17.48 -10.86 -10.51
C ALA A 131 16.81 -9.82 -9.60
N ALA A 132 15.65 -9.31 -10.02
CA ALA A 132 14.86 -8.38 -9.21
C ALA A 132 14.41 -9.00 -7.88
N LEU A 133 14.03 -10.27 -7.89
CA LEU A 133 13.64 -11.00 -6.69
C LEU A 133 14.82 -11.15 -5.71
N ALA A 134 16.01 -11.50 -6.20
CA ALA A 134 17.21 -11.62 -5.38
C ALA A 134 17.60 -10.28 -4.74
N GLU A 135 17.57 -9.20 -5.50
CA GLU A 135 17.85 -7.84 -5.01
C GLU A 135 16.82 -7.39 -3.96
N THR A 136 15.55 -7.67 -4.20
CA THR A 136 14.46 -7.36 -3.26
C THR A 136 14.58 -8.15 -1.97
N LEU A 137 14.94 -9.43 -2.06
CA LEU A 137 15.14 -10.26 -0.87
C LEU A 137 16.32 -9.75 -0.05
N GLY A 138 17.42 -9.35 -0.69
CA GLY A 138 18.56 -8.72 -0.02
C GLY A 138 18.19 -7.41 0.67
N TRP A 139 17.36 -6.57 0.03
CA TRP A 139 16.79 -5.38 0.65
C TRP A 139 15.94 -5.74 1.87
N LEU A 140 15.04 -6.71 1.71
CA LEU A 140 14.13 -7.14 2.78
C LEU A 140 14.89 -7.78 3.95
N GLU A 141 16.02 -8.43 3.72
CA GLU A 141 16.91 -8.94 4.76
C GLU A 141 17.50 -7.81 5.61
N ARG A 142 17.97 -6.75 4.99
CA ARG A 142 18.50 -5.57 5.71
C ARG A 142 17.40 -4.88 6.52
N GLU A 143 16.17 -4.86 6.01
CA GLU A 143 15.08 -4.07 6.58
C GLU A 143 14.18 -4.84 7.56
N ALA A 144 14.11 -6.17 7.45
CA ALA A 144 13.11 -6.96 8.17
C ALA A 144 13.59 -8.31 8.72
N CYS A 145 14.84 -8.72 8.45
CA CYS A 145 15.35 -9.98 8.97
C CYS A 145 15.87 -9.82 10.41
N PHE A 146 14.94 -9.86 11.35
CA PHE A 146 15.22 -9.71 12.78
C PHE A 146 14.73 -10.92 13.57
N VAL A 147 15.43 -11.19 14.66
CA VAL A 147 15.00 -12.10 15.72
C VAL A 147 14.76 -11.33 17.01
N ARG A 148 14.00 -11.90 17.93
CA ARG A 148 13.74 -11.29 19.24
C ARG A 148 14.59 -11.91 20.32
N ARG A 149 15.10 -11.07 21.25
CA ARG A 149 15.81 -11.46 22.46
C ARG A 149 15.17 -10.81 23.67
N GLY A 150 15.21 -11.50 24.80
CA GLY A 150 14.60 -11.05 26.06
C GLY A 150 13.30 -11.79 26.39
N THR A 151 12.69 -11.45 27.49
CA THR A 151 11.45 -12.08 27.97
C THR A 151 10.40 -11.02 28.30
N ASN A 152 9.13 -11.31 27.98
CA ASN A 152 7.98 -10.48 28.36
C ASN A 152 7.44 -10.79 29.77
N LYS A 153 8.12 -11.63 30.57
CA LYS A 153 7.61 -12.01 31.89
C LYS A 153 7.73 -10.84 32.85
N ALA A 154 6.61 -10.44 33.44
CA ALA A 154 6.52 -9.34 34.42
C ALA A 154 7.42 -9.54 35.67
N SER A 155 7.77 -10.78 35.99
CA SER A 155 8.66 -11.14 37.14
C SER A 155 10.10 -10.64 36.94
N ASN A 156 10.56 -10.37 35.75
CA ASN A 156 11.91 -9.87 35.49
C ASN A 156 12.01 -8.33 35.39
N ARG A 157 10.88 -7.62 35.58
CA ARG A 157 10.81 -6.16 35.51
C ARG A 157 11.50 -5.44 36.68
N GLN A 158 11.69 -6.11 37.82
CA GLN A 158 12.08 -5.45 39.07
C GLN A 158 13.58 -5.52 39.42
N VAL A 159 14.41 -6.29 38.69
CA VAL A 159 15.76 -6.60 39.18
C VAL A 159 16.83 -5.54 38.85
N TRP A 160 16.64 -4.71 37.78
CA TRP A 160 17.75 -3.88 37.29
C TRP A 160 17.42 -2.42 36.91
N GLY A 161 16.32 -1.86 37.29
CA GLY A 161 16.02 -0.42 37.05
C GLY A 161 15.93 0.03 35.59
N GLU A 162 16.21 -0.86 34.63
CA GLU A 162 16.08 -0.62 33.19
C GLU A 162 14.82 -1.27 32.64
N ARG A 163 14.13 -0.61 31.69
CA ARG A 163 12.95 -1.14 31.00
C ARG A 163 13.32 -2.39 30.20
N TRP A 164 13.12 -3.56 30.78
CA TRP A 164 13.33 -4.84 30.12
C TRP A 164 12.12 -5.19 29.25
N GLY A 165 12.33 -5.22 27.96
CA GLY A 165 11.37 -5.71 26.95
C GLY A 165 12.07 -6.66 25.98
N THR A 166 11.32 -7.26 25.05
CA THR A 166 11.91 -7.94 23.91
C THR A 166 12.60 -6.92 23.00
N ARG A 167 13.86 -7.14 22.70
CA ARG A 167 14.64 -6.32 21.76
C ARG A 167 14.77 -7.04 20.44
N ARG A 168 14.72 -6.32 19.33
CA ARG A 168 15.07 -6.83 18.01
C ARG A 168 16.58 -6.97 17.89
N MET A 169 17.01 -8.04 17.25
CA MET A 169 18.41 -8.29 16.90
C MET A 169 18.49 -8.63 15.42
N VAL A 170 19.47 -8.09 14.73
CA VAL A 170 19.75 -8.42 13.33
C VAL A 170 20.04 -9.90 13.21
N ALA A 171 19.55 -10.52 12.15
CA ALA A 171 19.86 -11.91 11.80
C ALA A 171 20.70 -11.99 10.52
N ASN A 172 21.36 -13.13 10.32
CA ASN A 172 22.31 -13.38 9.23
C ASN A 172 21.65 -13.56 7.85
N GLY A 173 20.33 -13.38 7.75
CA GLY A 173 19.55 -13.50 6.53
C GLY A 173 18.40 -14.49 6.66
N PHE A 174 17.54 -14.53 5.65
CA PHE A 174 16.43 -15.48 5.59
C PHE A 174 16.89 -16.87 5.16
N VAL A 175 16.19 -17.88 5.64
CA VAL A 175 16.19 -19.22 5.05
C VAL A 175 14.94 -19.30 4.19
N ALA A 176 15.08 -19.19 2.88
CA ALA A 176 13.98 -19.08 1.95
C ALA A 176 14.10 -20.03 0.77
N ALA A 177 12.96 -20.52 0.27
CA ALA A 177 12.84 -21.33 -0.93
C ALA A 177 11.89 -20.66 -1.93
N SER A 178 12.36 -20.40 -3.15
CA SER A 178 11.61 -19.76 -4.23
C SER A 178 11.04 -20.78 -5.19
N PHE A 179 9.75 -20.67 -5.53
CA PHE A 179 9.03 -21.50 -6.49
C PHE A 179 8.36 -20.59 -7.52
N ARG A 180 8.67 -20.78 -8.81
CA ARG A 180 8.09 -20.02 -9.91
C ARG A 180 6.85 -20.71 -10.44
N HIS A 181 5.77 -19.95 -10.60
CA HIS A 181 4.54 -20.37 -11.27
C HIS A 181 4.27 -19.50 -12.50
N ARG A 182 3.71 -20.11 -13.57
CA ARG A 182 3.55 -19.49 -14.89
C ARG A 182 2.10 -19.12 -15.23
N THR A 183 1.12 -19.72 -14.56
CA THR A 183 -0.29 -19.64 -14.95
C THR A 183 -1.21 -19.21 -13.82
N SER A 184 -2.29 -18.52 -14.17
CA SER A 184 -3.42 -18.31 -13.28
C SER A 184 -4.30 -19.55 -13.19
N ARG A 185 -5.26 -19.58 -12.25
CA ARG A 185 -6.28 -20.65 -12.15
C ARG A 185 -7.24 -20.70 -13.34
N ALA A 186 -7.32 -19.62 -14.11
CA ALA A 186 -8.11 -19.55 -15.34
C ALA A 186 -7.32 -19.95 -16.60
N GLY A 187 -6.06 -20.42 -16.45
CA GLY A 187 -5.22 -20.81 -17.57
C GLY A 187 -4.55 -19.65 -18.31
N ASP A 188 -4.70 -18.40 -17.84
CA ASP A 188 -4.00 -17.27 -18.44
C ASP A 188 -2.54 -17.21 -18.04
N PRO A 189 -1.64 -16.59 -18.84
CA PRO A 189 -0.27 -16.31 -18.42
C PRO A 189 -0.29 -15.43 -17.18
N HIS A 190 0.36 -15.92 -16.12
CA HIS A 190 0.45 -15.24 -14.83
C HIS A 190 1.74 -15.66 -14.12
N LEU A 191 2.80 -14.94 -14.43
CA LEU A 191 4.12 -15.21 -13.89
C LEU A 191 4.22 -14.66 -12.46
N HIS A 192 4.55 -15.50 -11.50
CA HIS A 192 4.73 -15.12 -10.10
C HIS A 192 5.63 -16.11 -9.36
N TRP A 193 6.23 -15.63 -8.28
CA TRP A 193 7.11 -16.42 -7.42
C TRP A 193 6.53 -16.50 -6.01
N HIS A 194 6.45 -17.71 -5.49
CA HIS A 194 6.26 -17.98 -4.07
C HIS A 194 7.62 -18.11 -3.40
N VAL A 195 7.94 -17.19 -2.49
CA VAL A 195 9.14 -17.26 -1.66
C VAL A 195 8.73 -17.67 -0.26
N LEU A 196 8.99 -18.94 0.05
CA LEU A 196 8.67 -19.53 1.34
C LEU A 196 9.81 -19.21 2.31
N VAL A 197 9.62 -18.21 3.15
CA VAL A 197 10.57 -17.82 4.18
C VAL A 197 10.28 -18.61 5.44
N ALA A 198 11.21 -19.46 5.87
CA ALA A 198 11.07 -20.22 7.12
C ALA A 198 11.01 -19.27 8.32
N ASN A 199 10.18 -19.59 9.31
CA ASN A 199 10.14 -18.85 10.58
C ASN A 199 11.31 -19.27 11.48
N LEU A 200 12.52 -19.13 10.94
CA LEU A 200 13.78 -19.56 11.52
C LEU A 200 14.89 -18.66 11.00
N ALA A 201 15.66 -18.03 11.88
CA ALA A 201 16.83 -17.26 11.50
C ALA A 201 17.90 -17.30 12.60
N GLN A 202 19.16 -17.18 12.19
CA GLN A 202 20.29 -17.09 13.09
C GLN A 202 20.56 -15.63 13.43
N GLY A 203 20.41 -15.25 14.71
CA GLY A 203 20.86 -13.95 15.17
C GLY A 203 22.38 -13.81 15.09
N ILE A 204 22.87 -12.58 15.08
CA ILE A 204 24.33 -12.28 15.10
C ILE A 204 25.03 -12.83 16.36
N ASP A 205 24.28 -13.27 17.36
CA ASP A 205 24.77 -14.01 18.54
C ASP A 205 24.93 -15.52 18.28
N GLY A 206 24.77 -15.98 17.02
CA GLY A 206 24.87 -17.36 16.62
C GLY A 206 23.66 -18.26 16.94
N ARG A 207 22.67 -17.76 17.68
CA ARG A 207 21.51 -18.56 18.11
C ARG A 207 20.39 -18.51 17.08
N TRP A 208 19.84 -19.67 16.76
CA TRP A 208 18.68 -19.81 15.88
C TRP A 208 17.36 -19.65 16.67
N THR A 209 16.49 -18.78 16.19
CA THR A 209 15.15 -18.59 16.77
C THR A 209 14.16 -18.14 15.69
N ALA A 210 12.88 -18.00 16.08
CA ALA A 210 11.86 -17.49 15.17
C ALA A 210 12.12 -16.04 14.75
N LEU A 211 11.76 -15.72 13.50
CA LEU A 211 11.78 -14.37 12.95
C LEU A 211 10.81 -13.43 13.68
N ASP A 212 11.12 -12.14 13.69
CA ASP A 212 10.14 -11.10 14.02
C ASP A 212 9.23 -10.84 12.82
N GLY A 213 8.17 -11.63 12.70
CA GLY A 213 7.21 -11.50 11.60
C GLY A 213 6.59 -10.10 11.46
N THR A 214 6.52 -9.31 12.54
CA THR A 214 6.00 -7.94 12.48
C THR A 214 6.84 -7.06 11.55
N ALA A 215 8.18 -7.20 11.58
CA ALA A 215 9.06 -6.45 10.70
C ALA A 215 8.79 -6.78 9.22
N VAL A 216 8.62 -8.07 8.90
CA VAL A 216 8.32 -8.54 7.53
C VAL A 216 6.97 -7.96 7.04
N TYR A 217 5.94 -7.97 7.91
CA TYR A 217 4.64 -7.37 7.57
C TYR A 217 4.72 -5.87 7.34
N THR A 218 5.51 -5.16 8.14
CA THR A 218 5.70 -3.70 8.01
C THR A 218 6.40 -3.35 6.70
N ALA A 219 7.43 -4.11 6.31
CA ALA A 219 8.21 -3.87 5.10
C ALA A 219 7.52 -4.38 3.80
N LYS A 220 6.45 -5.17 3.90
CA LYS A 220 5.80 -5.88 2.79
C LYS A 220 5.51 -4.98 1.58
N ARG A 221 4.81 -3.85 1.76
CA ARG A 221 4.42 -3.00 0.65
C ARG A 221 5.63 -2.39 -0.05
N THR A 222 6.59 -1.92 0.75
CA THR A 222 7.83 -1.35 0.22
C THR A 222 8.66 -2.39 -0.52
N ALA A 223 8.76 -3.64 -0.01
CA ALA A 223 9.40 -4.73 -0.73
C ALA A 223 8.72 -5.03 -2.08
N GLY A 224 7.38 -4.94 -2.16
CA GLY A 224 6.67 -5.04 -3.42
C GLY A 224 7.05 -3.95 -4.40
N VAL A 225 7.14 -2.69 -3.95
CA VAL A 225 7.57 -1.56 -4.79
C VAL A 225 9.01 -1.71 -5.25
N ILE A 226 9.92 -2.14 -4.36
CA ILE A 226 11.33 -2.43 -4.69
C ILE A 226 11.41 -3.50 -5.78
N PHE A 227 10.65 -4.61 -5.63
CA PHE A 227 10.58 -5.65 -6.65
C PHE A 227 10.14 -5.12 -8.02
N GLN A 228 9.08 -4.31 -8.05
CA GLN A 228 8.60 -3.72 -9.30
C GLN A 228 9.63 -2.78 -9.93
N THR A 229 10.34 -2.01 -9.13
CA THR A 229 11.39 -1.09 -9.61
C THR A 229 12.58 -1.86 -10.17
N ALA A 230 13.09 -2.86 -9.44
CA ALA A 230 14.19 -3.71 -9.89
C ALA A 230 13.81 -4.49 -11.16
N MET A 231 12.59 -5.05 -11.22
CA MET A 231 12.08 -5.77 -12.39
C MET A 231 11.99 -4.86 -13.62
N ARG A 232 11.42 -3.65 -13.47
CA ARG A 232 11.36 -2.68 -14.59
C ARG A 232 12.76 -2.38 -15.12
N ARG A 233 13.72 -2.09 -14.24
CA ARG A 233 15.11 -1.85 -14.62
C ARG A 233 15.71 -3.05 -15.39
N GLU A 234 15.56 -4.26 -14.86
CA GLU A 234 16.11 -5.46 -15.49
C GLU A 234 15.49 -5.74 -16.84
N LEU A 235 14.18 -5.60 -16.98
CA LEU A 235 13.50 -5.87 -18.25
C LEU A 235 13.78 -4.75 -19.28
N THR A 236 13.85 -3.48 -18.89
CA THR A 236 14.31 -2.41 -19.78
C THR A 236 15.73 -2.69 -20.28
N ARG A 237 16.65 -3.08 -19.40
CA ARG A 237 18.05 -3.36 -19.75
C ARG A 237 18.19 -4.58 -20.70
N ARG A 238 17.39 -5.64 -20.50
CA ARG A 238 17.49 -6.90 -21.24
C ARG A 238 16.72 -6.89 -22.55
N LEU A 239 15.57 -6.26 -22.58
CA LEU A 239 14.59 -6.35 -23.67
C LEU A 239 14.27 -4.98 -24.31
N GLY A 240 14.81 -3.88 -23.80
CA GLY A 240 14.54 -2.54 -24.33
C GLY A 240 13.09 -2.08 -24.17
N VAL A 241 12.30 -2.71 -23.27
CA VAL A 241 10.90 -2.34 -23.08
C VAL A 241 10.76 -1.04 -22.28
N ASP A 242 9.76 -0.24 -22.64
CA ASP A 242 9.35 0.96 -21.92
C ASP A 242 8.09 0.70 -21.07
N TRP A 243 7.78 1.64 -20.17
CA TRP A 243 6.75 1.46 -19.15
C TRP A 243 5.72 2.57 -19.20
N GLY A 244 4.47 2.18 -19.02
CA GLY A 244 3.38 3.11 -18.80
C GLY A 244 3.44 3.74 -17.39
N PRO A 245 2.48 4.63 -17.07
CA PRO A 245 2.42 5.30 -15.76
C PRO A 245 2.22 4.31 -14.64
N ILE A 246 2.93 4.52 -13.52
CA ILE A 246 2.79 3.71 -12.32
C ILE A 246 1.43 3.98 -11.68
N ARG A 247 0.65 2.91 -11.48
CA ARG A 247 -0.65 2.94 -10.80
C ARG A 247 -0.72 1.81 -9.80
N GLN A 248 -1.11 2.13 -8.56
CA GLN A 248 -1.18 1.13 -7.48
C GLN A 248 0.11 0.31 -7.33
N ASP A 249 1.24 1.01 -7.30
CA ASP A 249 2.60 0.46 -7.16
C ASP A 249 3.08 -0.41 -8.34
N SER A 250 2.37 -0.46 -9.47
CA SER A 250 2.69 -1.27 -10.66
C SER A 250 2.59 -0.45 -11.95
N ALA A 251 3.32 -0.86 -13.00
CA ALA A 251 3.20 -0.32 -14.34
C ALA A 251 3.18 -1.45 -15.36
N ASP A 252 2.36 -1.32 -16.41
CA ASP A 252 2.39 -2.22 -17.55
C ASP A 252 3.41 -1.75 -18.59
N ILE A 253 3.92 -2.68 -19.39
CA ILE A 253 4.79 -2.39 -20.53
C ILE A 253 4.02 -1.51 -21.51
N ALA A 254 4.63 -0.39 -21.91
CA ALA A 254 4.08 0.51 -22.92
C ALA A 254 3.99 -0.20 -24.28
N GLY A 255 2.95 0.09 -25.06
CA GLY A 255 2.75 -0.52 -26.38
C GLY A 255 1.93 -1.82 -26.38
N ILE A 256 1.72 -2.51 -25.27
CA ILE A 256 0.78 -3.64 -25.22
C ILE A 256 -0.65 -3.10 -25.08
N PRO A 257 -1.55 -3.37 -26.04
CA PRO A 257 -2.90 -2.79 -26.02
C PRO A 257 -3.74 -3.29 -24.84
N ALA A 258 -4.55 -2.40 -24.26
CA ALA A 258 -5.43 -2.75 -23.13
C ALA A 258 -6.41 -3.90 -23.44
N ARG A 259 -6.81 -4.09 -24.73
CA ARG A 259 -7.66 -5.21 -25.15
C ARG A 259 -6.95 -6.55 -24.94
N VAL A 260 -5.64 -6.61 -25.21
CA VAL A 260 -4.81 -7.82 -24.99
C VAL A 260 -4.67 -8.11 -23.51
N LEU A 261 -4.35 -7.09 -22.71
CA LEU A 261 -4.24 -7.26 -21.25
C LEU A 261 -5.56 -7.75 -20.63
N ARG A 262 -6.71 -7.26 -21.09
CA ARG A 262 -8.03 -7.70 -20.63
C ARG A 262 -8.32 -9.14 -21.01
N GLU A 263 -8.03 -9.54 -22.25
CA GLU A 263 -8.21 -10.91 -22.72
C GLU A 263 -7.50 -11.93 -21.81
N PHE A 264 -6.28 -11.62 -21.41
CA PHE A 264 -5.48 -12.47 -20.53
C PHE A 264 -5.67 -12.21 -19.02
N SER A 265 -6.74 -11.49 -18.64
CA SER A 265 -7.07 -11.17 -17.24
C SER A 265 -8.39 -11.78 -16.78
N GLN A 266 -8.74 -12.97 -17.28
CA GLN A 266 -10.04 -13.64 -17.02
C GLN A 266 -10.35 -13.77 -15.52
N ARG A 267 -9.34 -14.07 -14.71
CA ARG A 267 -9.51 -14.18 -13.26
C ARG A 267 -9.94 -12.87 -12.61
N SER A 268 -9.33 -11.75 -13.01
CA SER A 268 -9.71 -10.42 -12.52
C SER A 268 -11.10 -10.01 -12.97
N THR A 269 -11.47 -10.37 -14.20
CA THR A 269 -12.82 -10.15 -14.75
C THR A 269 -13.87 -10.91 -13.94
N GLN A 270 -13.65 -12.19 -13.66
CA GLN A 270 -14.55 -13.02 -12.82
C GLN A 270 -14.77 -12.42 -11.41
N ILE A 271 -13.70 -11.89 -10.79
CA ILE A 271 -13.79 -11.24 -9.48
C ILE A 271 -14.57 -9.94 -9.57
N ALA A 272 -14.32 -9.12 -10.59
CA ALA A 272 -15.02 -7.85 -10.80
C ALA A 272 -16.52 -8.07 -11.06
N GLU A 273 -16.87 -9.01 -11.93
CA GLU A 273 -18.27 -9.39 -12.22
C GLU A 273 -19.00 -9.88 -10.97
N TRP A 274 -18.33 -10.67 -10.14
CA TRP A 274 -18.91 -11.13 -8.88
C TRP A 274 -19.20 -9.97 -7.92
N LEU A 275 -18.25 -9.02 -7.79
CA LEU A 275 -18.41 -7.83 -6.95
C LEU A 275 -19.55 -6.92 -7.46
N ASP A 276 -19.61 -6.70 -8.78
CA ASP A 276 -20.64 -5.88 -9.40
C ASP A 276 -22.03 -6.51 -9.21
N ASN A 277 -22.15 -7.82 -9.43
CA ASN A 277 -23.40 -8.55 -9.22
C ASN A 277 -23.85 -8.56 -7.75
N ALA A 278 -22.92 -8.56 -6.82
CA ALA A 278 -23.20 -8.49 -5.39
C ALA A 278 -23.43 -7.05 -4.89
N GLY A 279 -23.16 -6.02 -5.70
CA GLY A 279 -23.22 -4.61 -5.29
C GLY A 279 -22.21 -4.26 -4.19
N LEU A 280 -21.10 -5.00 -4.11
CA LEU A 280 -20.10 -4.88 -3.05
C LEU A 280 -18.81 -4.21 -3.54
N SER A 281 -18.13 -3.53 -2.64
CA SER A 281 -16.84 -2.88 -2.91
C SER A 281 -15.96 -2.85 -1.66
N GLY A 282 -14.63 -2.69 -1.87
CA GLY A 282 -13.65 -2.60 -0.81
C GLY A 282 -12.87 -3.89 -0.56
N PRO A 283 -11.79 -3.83 0.25
CA PRO A 283 -10.85 -4.94 0.43
C PRO A 283 -11.49 -6.24 0.93
N ALA A 284 -12.35 -6.17 1.95
CA ALA A 284 -13.00 -7.34 2.52
C ALA A 284 -13.97 -8.03 1.50
N ALA A 285 -14.67 -7.24 0.68
CA ALA A 285 -15.51 -7.75 -0.39
C ALA A 285 -14.67 -8.42 -1.48
N THR A 286 -13.52 -7.85 -1.83
CA THR A 286 -12.57 -8.43 -2.78
C THR A 286 -12.03 -9.77 -2.28
N ASP A 287 -11.67 -9.88 -1.00
CA ASP A 287 -11.23 -11.15 -0.40
C ASP A 287 -12.35 -12.21 -0.45
N ALA A 288 -13.59 -11.83 -0.17
CA ALA A 288 -14.76 -12.72 -0.30
C ALA A 288 -14.97 -13.16 -1.75
N ALA A 289 -14.88 -12.26 -2.73
CA ALA A 289 -15.00 -12.57 -4.15
C ALA A 289 -13.89 -13.53 -4.62
N ILE A 290 -12.65 -13.33 -4.17
CA ILE A 290 -11.52 -14.22 -4.46
C ILE A 290 -11.80 -15.64 -3.97
N LEU A 291 -12.40 -15.80 -2.79
CA LEU A 291 -12.78 -17.11 -2.24
C LEU A 291 -13.96 -17.71 -2.97
N ALA A 292 -15.03 -16.94 -3.20
CA ALA A 292 -16.28 -17.41 -3.83
C ALA A 292 -16.06 -17.85 -5.28
N THR A 293 -15.21 -17.16 -6.03
CA THR A 293 -14.91 -17.47 -7.44
C THR A 293 -13.73 -18.42 -7.61
N ARG A 294 -13.23 -19.04 -6.52
CA ARG A 294 -12.01 -19.87 -6.53
C ARG A 294 -12.26 -21.22 -7.19
N GLN A 295 -11.79 -21.38 -8.42
CA GLN A 295 -11.78 -22.67 -9.12
C GLN A 295 -10.72 -23.63 -8.54
N ARG A 296 -10.95 -24.96 -8.65
CA ARG A 296 -9.91 -25.96 -8.33
C ARG A 296 -8.77 -25.82 -9.33
N LYS A 297 -7.52 -25.82 -8.85
CA LYS A 297 -6.35 -25.77 -9.71
C LYS A 297 -6.22 -27.10 -10.44
N GLN A 298 -6.05 -27.06 -11.76
CA GLN A 298 -5.66 -28.23 -12.56
C GLN A 298 -4.19 -28.55 -12.26
N ILE A 299 -3.89 -29.77 -11.85
CA ILE A 299 -2.55 -30.18 -11.40
C ILE A 299 -1.66 -30.54 -12.59
N ALA A 300 -2.25 -31.11 -13.65
CA ALA A 300 -1.52 -31.44 -14.88
C ALA A 300 -1.95 -30.46 -15.98
N VAL A 301 -1.09 -29.49 -16.27
CA VAL A 301 -1.33 -28.51 -17.33
C VAL A 301 -0.25 -28.73 -18.39
N ASP A 302 -0.67 -29.06 -19.62
CA ASP A 302 0.21 -29.07 -20.79
C ASP A 302 0.51 -27.59 -21.17
N PHE A 303 1.73 -27.16 -20.85
CA PHE A 303 2.14 -25.78 -21.10
C PHE A 303 2.26 -25.47 -22.59
N ALA A 304 2.64 -26.43 -23.43
CA ALA A 304 2.73 -26.25 -24.87
C ALA A 304 1.34 -26.02 -25.49
N ALA A 305 0.33 -26.77 -25.01
CA ALA A 305 -1.05 -26.55 -25.42
C ALA A 305 -1.56 -25.18 -24.98
N LEU A 306 -1.19 -24.71 -23.78
CA LEU A 306 -1.54 -23.37 -23.31
C LEU A 306 -0.86 -22.28 -24.14
N GLU A 307 0.45 -22.39 -24.43
CA GLU A 307 1.15 -21.43 -25.30
C GLU A 307 0.46 -21.32 -26.67
N THR A 308 0.13 -22.45 -27.29
CA THR A 308 -0.60 -22.49 -28.56
C THR A 308 -1.97 -21.77 -28.45
N ALA A 309 -2.71 -22.03 -27.39
CA ALA A 309 -4.00 -21.36 -27.14
C ALA A 309 -3.82 -19.85 -26.88
N TRP A 310 -2.77 -19.43 -26.19
CA TRP A 310 -2.49 -17.99 -25.95
C TRP A 310 -2.15 -17.28 -27.24
N HIS A 311 -1.30 -17.86 -28.10
CA HIS A 311 -1.00 -17.30 -29.43
C HIS A 311 -2.27 -17.14 -30.27
N ALA A 312 -3.10 -18.19 -30.38
CA ALA A 312 -4.35 -18.11 -31.13
C ALA A 312 -5.31 -17.02 -30.62
N ARG A 313 -5.39 -16.83 -29.29
CA ARG A 313 -6.20 -15.75 -28.68
C ARG A 313 -5.65 -14.36 -28.98
N ALA A 314 -4.32 -14.19 -28.93
CA ALA A 314 -3.66 -12.92 -29.25
C ALA A 314 -3.82 -12.57 -30.74
N ASP A 315 -3.61 -13.54 -31.62
CA ASP A 315 -3.79 -13.39 -33.09
C ASP A 315 -5.23 -12.97 -33.45
N ALA A 316 -6.24 -13.54 -32.77
CA ALA A 316 -7.65 -13.18 -32.94
C ALA A 316 -7.92 -11.70 -32.57
N LEU A 317 -7.07 -11.09 -31.75
CA LEU A 317 -7.12 -9.67 -31.41
C LEU A 317 -6.25 -8.79 -32.33
N GLY A 318 -5.60 -9.37 -33.34
CA GLY A 318 -4.63 -8.68 -34.20
C GLY A 318 -3.40 -8.22 -33.42
N TRP A 319 -2.92 -9.06 -32.50
CA TRP A 319 -1.70 -8.81 -31.72
C TRP A 319 -0.88 -10.10 -31.58
N GLY A 320 -0.11 -10.41 -32.59
CA GLY A 320 0.68 -11.63 -32.70
C GLY A 320 2.19 -11.39 -32.65
N PRO A 321 3.00 -12.32 -33.21
CA PRO A 321 4.44 -12.24 -33.18
C PRO A 321 5.03 -10.98 -33.84
N ALA A 322 4.41 -10.45 -34.89
CA ALA A 322 4.91 -9.26 -35.59
C ALA A 322 4.80 -8.01 -34.70
N GLU A 323 3.68 -7.83 -34.00
CA GLU A 323 3.49 -6.71 -33.09
C GLU A 323 4.41 -6.83 -31.88
N LEU A 324 4.68 -8.04 -31.41
CA LEU A 324 5.63 -8.31 -30.35
C LEU A 324 7.06 -7.98 -30.77
N GLU A 325 7.47 -8.39 -31.98
CA GLU A 325 8.78 -8.05 -32.54
C GLU A 325 8.93 -6.52 -32.68
N GLN A 326 7.91 -5.85 -33.21
CA GLN A 326 7.89 -4.39 -33.30
C GLN A 326 8.02 -3.72 -31.91
N LEU A 327 7.34 -4.23 -30.88
CA LEU A 327 7.46 -3.74 -29.51
C LEU A 327 8.90 -3.82 -29.03
N LEU A 328 9.57 -4.96 -29.23
CA LEU A 328 10.94 -5.21 -28.78
C LEU A 328 12.00 -4.50 -29.63
N ALA A 329 11.68 -4.16 -30.87
CA ALA A 329 12.56 -3.38 -31.75
C ALA A 329 12.55 -1.88 -31.41
N THR A 330 11.61 -1.42 -30.60
CA THR A 330 11.52 0.00 -30.23
C THR A 330 12.66 0.36 -29.29
N THR A 331 13.54 1.26 -29.71
CA THR A 331 14.65 1.73 -28.87
C THR A 331 14.11 2.66 -27.79
N VAL A 332 14.30 2.29 -26.54
CA VAL A 332 13.97 3.16 -25.40
C VAL A 332 15.04 4.24 -25.29
N ALA A 333 14.61 5.49 -25.32
CA ALA A 333 15.52 6.62 -25.06
C ALA A 333 16.05 6.51 -23.60
N PRO A 334 17.33 6.83 -23.37
CA PRO A 334 17.85 6.89 -22.02
C PRO A 334 16.99 7.86 -21.18
N ALA A 335 16.67 7.46 -19.96
CA ALA A 335 15.91 8.32 -19.06
C ALA A 335 16.65 9.64 -18.86
N ALA A 336 15.94 10.75 -18.92
CA ALA A 336 16.52 12.06 -18.66
C ALA A 336 17.08 12.09 -17.22
N GLU A 337 18.32 12.58 -17.08
CA GLU A 337 18.89 12.80 -15.76
C GLU A 337 18.15 13.97 -15.09
N GLY A 338 17.64 13.75 -13.87
CA GLY A 338 16.97 14.79 -13.10
C GLY A 338 15.64 14.34 -12.49
N TYR A 339 14.96 15.30 -11.88
CA TYR A 339 13.68 15.08 -11.22
C TYR A 339 12.55 15.67 -12.06
N VAL A 340 11.48 14.91 -12.22
CA VAL A 340 10.33 15.31 -13.04
C VAL A 340 9.10 15.49 -12.14
N ILE A 341 8.41 16.60 -12.34
CA ILE A 341 7.08 16.86 -11.74
C ILE A 341 6.04 16.77 -12.85
N ASP A 342 5.03 15.94 -12.63
CA ASP A 342 3.85 15.85 -13.49
C ASP A 342 2.74 16.73 -12.92
N GLU A 343 2.45 17.82 -13.62
CA GLU A 343 1.32 18.70 -13.31
C GLU A 343 0.09 18.25 -14.09
N VAL A 344 -1.00 17.98 -13.37
CA VAL A 344 -2.28 17.58 -13.97
C VAL A 344 -3.22 18.78 -13.99
N THR A 345 -3.60 19.21 -15.18
CA THR A 345 -4.62 20.25 -15.38
C THR A 345 -5.84 19.68 -16.08
N TRP A 346 -6.99 20.29 -15.87
CA TRP A 346 -8.25 19.90 -16.49
C TRP A 346 -8.78 21.06 -17.33
N HIS A 347 -8.87 20.91 -18.64
CA HIS A 347 -9.42 21.88 -19.56
C HIS A 347 -10.62 21.27 -20.29
N GLY A 348 -11.81 21.82 -20.09
CA GLY A 348 -13.04 21.33 -20.76
C GLY A 348 -13.37 19.87 -20.45
N GLY A 349 -12.97 19.35 -19.27
CA GLY A 349 -13.16 17.93 -18.89
C GLY A 349 -12.07 16.99 -19.41
N VAL A 350 -11.08 17.50 -20.16
CA VAL A 350 -9.92 16.73 -20.65
C VAL A 350 -8.76 16.88 -19.68
N ARG A 351 -8.20 15.77 -19.25
CA ARG A 351 -7.00 15.71 -18.40
C ARG A 351 -5.77 15.99 -19.26
N GLN A 352 -5.04 17.04 -18.92
CA GLN A 352 -3.72 17.32 -19.49
C GLN A 352 -2.64 17.05 -18.43
N VAL A 353 -1.55 16.43 -18.84
CA VAL A 353 -0.38 16.20 -17.99
C VAL A 353 0.79 16.92 -18.63
N THR A 354 1.40 17.83 -17.88
CA THR A 354 2.60 18.56 -18.31
C THR A 354 3.74 18.13 -17.40
N SER A 355 4.79 17.56 -17.98
CA SER A 355 5.97 17.13 -17.26
C SER A 355 7.03 18.24 -17.29
N ARG A 356 7.61 18.58 -16.15
CA ARG A 356 8.63 19.62 -16.00
C ARG A 356 9.83 19.10 -15.22
N MET A 357 11.02 19.31 -15.76
CA MET A 357 12.28 19.06 -15.05
C MET A 357 12.50 20.12 -13.95
N VAL A 358 12.88 19.68 -12.76
CA VAL A 358 13.09 20.55 -11.59
C VAL A 358 14.32 20.12 -10.77
N GLY A 359 14.74 20.99 -9.86
CA GLY A 359 15.74 20.65 -8.84
C GLY A 359 15.20 19.67 -7.79
N PHE A 360 16.12 19.07 -7.03
CA PHE A 360 15.76 18.10 -5.99
C PHE A 360 14.82 18.68 -4.92
N ASP A 361 15.05 19.91 -4.47
CA ASP A 361 14.28 20.50 -3.37
C ASP A 361 12.83 20.83 -3.79
N ASP A 362 12.64 21.33 -5.02
CA ASP A 362 11.33 21.58 -5.60
C ASP A 362 10.57 20.26 -5.81
N TRP A 363 11.26 19.25 -6.35
CA TRP A 363 10.68 17.93 -6.54
C TRP A 363 10.32 17.27 -5.20
N LEU A 364 11.19 17.35 -4.19
CA LEU A 364 10.92 16.80 -2.87
C LEU A 364 9.71 17.47 -2.22
N THR A 365 9.61 18.79 -2.31
CA THR A 365 8.45 19.53 -1.79
C THR A 365 7.17 19.07 -2.47
N TRP A 366 7.17 19.01 -3.80
CA TRP A 366 6.03 18.49 -4.55
C TRP A 366 5.69 17.04 -4.18
N LEU A 367 6.70 16.15 -4.07
CA LEU A 367 6.50 14.75 -3.69
C LEU A 367 5.85 14.61 -2.32
N LEU A 368 6.33 15.38 -1.35
CA LEU A 368 5.76 15.39 0.00
C LEU A 368 4.31 15.85 -0.02
N ASP A 369 4.01 16.96 -0.67
CA ASP A 369 2.68 17.57 -0.66
C ASP A 369 1.67 16.79 -1.51
N ALA A 370 2.05 16.36 -2.72
CA ALA A 370 1.15 15.72 -3.68
C ALA A 370 0.99 14.21 -3.48
N ARG A 371 1.93 13.54 -2.80
CA ARG A 371 1.95 12.08 -2.71
C ARG A 371 2.04 11.56 -1.28
N VAL A 372 2.96 12.08 -0.48
CA VAL A 372 3.30 11.50 0.84
C VAL A 372 2.34 11.99 1.91
N THR A 373 2.11 13.31 1.99
CA THR A 373 1.23 13.92 3.01
C THR A 373 -0.15 14.33 2.47
N ALA A 374 -0.47 13.96 1.23
CA ALA A 374 -1.77 14.30 0.61
C ALA A 374 -2.99 13.75 1.37
N HIS A 375 -2.84 12.63 2.07
CA HIS A 375 -3.92 11.94 2.78
C HIS A 375 -3.63 11.68 4.25
N ASP A 376 -2.35 11.66 4.64
CA ASP A 376 -1.89 11.37 6.00
C ASP A 376 -0.95 12.48 6.47
N GLY A 377 -1.19 12.99 7.69
CA GLY A 377 -0.35 14.06 8.28
C GLY A 377 1.06 13.60 8.69
N ALA A 378 1.32 12.31 8.69
CA ALA A 378 2.60 11.74 9.08
C ALA A 378 2.93 10.48 8.27
N PHE A 379 4.21 10.30 7.96
CA PHE A 379 4.70 9.17 7.16
C PHE A 379 5.93 8.51 7.80
N THR A 380 6.25 7.32 7.32
CA THR A 380 7.46 6.57 7.68
C THR A 380 8.49 6.65 6.57
N ARG A 381 9.72 6.19 6.84
CA ARG A 381 10.74 5.99 5.81
C ARG A 381 10.26 5.07 4.69
N PHE A 382 9.46 4.06 5.01
CA PHE A 382 8.91 3.15 4.01
C PHE A 382 7.90 3.82 3.07
N ASP A 383 7.04 4.71 3.60
CA ASP A 383 6.10 5.48 2.77
C ASP A 383 6.86 6.40 1.81
N LEU A 384 7.92 7.06 2.31
CA LEU A 384 8.79 7.90 1.50
C LEU A 384 9.52 7.08 0.42
N THR A 385 10.03 5.88 0.75
CA THR A 385 10.67 4.98 -0.22
C THR A 385 9.70 4.61 -1.35
N GLN A 386 8.46 4.28 -1.02
CA GLN A 386 7.43 3.95 -2.00
C GLN A 386 7.14 5.13 -2.93
N ALA A 387 6.97 6.33 -2.38
CA ALA A 387 6.71 7.53 -3.15
C ALA A 387 7.87 7.89 -4.10
N ILE A 388 9.11 7.81 -3.60
CA ILE A 388 10.33 8.05 -4.39
C ILE A 388 10.46 7.04 -5.53
N ALA A 389 10.36 5.76 -5.24
CA ALA A 389 10.46 4.68 -6.24
C ALA A 389 9.35 4.74 -7.30
N ALA A 390 8.20 5.34 -6.98
CA ALA A 390 7.09 5.54 -7.92
C ALA A 390 7.28 6.76 -8.83
N THR A 391 8.24 7.63 -8.55
CA THR A 391 8.45 8.89 -9.30
C THR A 391 9.77 8.92 -10.05
N LEU A 392 10.74 8.09 -9.67
CA LEU A 392 12.00 7.98 -10.38
C LEU A 392 11.85 7.16 -11.68
N PRO A 393 12.72 7.37 -12.69
CA PRO A 393 12.72 6.60 -13.92
C PRO A 393 12.75 5.08 -13.69
N ALA A 394 12.13 4.33 -14.60
CA ALA A 394 12.06 2.87 -14.52
C ALA A 394 13.43 2.17 -14.50
N SER A 395 14.45 2.79 -15.07
CA SER A 395 15.84 2.29 -15.12
C SER A 395 16.64 2.59 -13.84
N THR A 396 16.06 3.25 -12.82
CA THR A 396 16.77 3.68 -11.61
C THR A 396 17.21 2.47 -10.76
N PRO A 397 18.52 2.34 -10.42
CA PRO A 397 19.01 1.33 -9.48
C PRO A 397 18.43 1.53 -8.07
N ILE A 398 18.30 0.45 -7.31
CA ILE A 398 17.75 0.50 -5.94
C ILE A 398 18.65 1.33 -5.01
N GLU A 399 19.96 1.27 -5.20
CA GLU A 399 20.92 2.06 -4.44
C GLU A 399 20.69 3.57 -4.61
N VAL A 400 20.29 3.99 -5.82
CA VAL A 400 19.94 5.40 -6.09
C VAL A 400 18.62 5.76 -5.41
N VAL A 401 17.63 4.85 -5.40
CA VAL A 401 16.40 5.03 -4.63
C VAL A 401 16.71 5.20 -3.15
N GLU A 402 17.51 4.30 -2.56
CA GLU A 402 17.91 4.34 -1.14
C GLU A 402 18.70 5.64 -0.83
N ALA A 403 19.65 6.02 -1.68
CA ALA A 403 20.40 7.27 -1.53
C ALA A 403 19.49 8.51 -1.60
N THR A 404 18.51 8.51 -2.49
CA THR A 404 17.51 9.57 -2.61
C THR A 404 16.63 9.66 -1.35
N VAL A 405 16.22 8.52 -0.79
CA VAL A 405 15.49 8.46 0.50
C VAL A 405 16.33 9.07 1.62
N GLN A 406 17.60 8.70 1.74
CA GLN A 406 18.50 9.25 2.77
C GLN A 406 18.68 10.76 2.60
N ARG A 407 18.87 11.22 1.36
CA ARG A 407 18.95 12.65 1.05
C ARG A 407 17.67 13.40 1.43
N ALA A 408 16.50 12.81 1.14
CA ALA A 408 15.20 13.39 1.48
C ALA A 408 15.00 13.47 3.00
N LEU A 409 15.34 12.41 3.75
CA LEU A 409 15.25 12.39 5.22
C LEU A 409 16.20 13.41 5.89
N ALA A 410 17.34 13.70 5.27
CA ALA A 410 18.28 14.71 5.73
C ALA A 410 17.89 16.14 5.33
N SER A 411 16.89 16.33 4.47
CA SER A 411 16.43 17.64 4.01
C SER A 411 15.65 18.38 5.10
N ALA A 412 15.78 19.70 5.11
CA ALA A 412 14.98 20.58 5.96
C ALA A 412 13.46 20.53 5.67
N ALA A 413 13.05 19.97 4.53
CA ALA A 413 11.63 19.78 4.18
C ALA A 413 10.97 18.65 4.97
N VAL A 414 11.75 17.70 5.52
CA VAL A 414 11.27 16.54 6.29
C VAL A 414 11.54 16.77 7.77
N ILE A 415 10.51 16.72 8.58
CA ILE A 415 10.56 16.99 10.02
C ILE A 415 10.23 15.71 10.78
N PRO A 416 11.11 15.20 11.64
CA PRO A 416 10.79 14.08 12.52
C PRO A 416 9.76 14.51 13.58
N ILE A 417 8.79 13.63 13.86
CA ILE A 417 7.75 13.86 14.86
C ILE A 417 7.74 12.75 15.91
N GLY A 418 7.70 13.15 17.18
CA GLY A 418 7.61 12.26 18.35
C GLY A 418 8.96 11.83 18.92
N ASP A 419 8.98 11.63 20.24
CA ASP A 419 10.18 11.24 21.02
C ASP A 419 10.30 9.72 21.24
N HIS A 420 9.50 8.91 20.51
CA HIS A 420 9.31 7.49 20.83
C HIS A 420 10.44 6.57 20.32
N TRP A 421 11.47 7.12 19.68
CA TRP A 421 12.57 6.33 19.12
C TRP A 421 13.58 5.83 20.18
N HIS A 422 13.62 6.44 21.35
CA HIS A 422 14.51 6.04 22.44
C HIS A 422 14.20 4.67 23.05
N ASP A 423 12.94 4.22 22.96
CA ASP A 423 12.49 2.96 23.59
C ASP A 423 12.61 1.72 22.67
N ARG A 424 12.89 1.91 21.38
CA ARG A 424 12.96 0.82 20.38
C ARG A 424 14.30 0.85 19.67
N GLY A 425 15.21 0.00 20.11
CA GLY A 425 16.52 -0.15 19.45
C GLY A 425 16.70 -1.55 18.87
N ILE A 426 17.57 -1.65 17.88
CA ILE A 426 18.01 -2.89 17.25
C ILE A 426 19.42 -3.19 17.72
N VAL A 427 19.67 -4.42 18.17
CA VAL A 427 21.02 -4.87 18.49
C VAL A 427 21.75 -5.20 17.18
N HIS A 428 22.78 -4.44 16.89
CA HIS A 428 23.63 -4.61 15.72
C HIS A 428 24.85 -5.49 16.04
N ALA A 429 25.61 -5.89 14.99
CA ALA A 429 26.81 -6.73 15.08
C ALA A 429 27.89 -6.19 16.05
N SER A 430 27.91 -4.88 16.29
CA SER A 430 28.78 -4.24 17.29
C SER A 430 28.28 -4.34 18.75
N CYS A 431 27.21 -5.12 19.00
CA CYS A 431 26.49 -5.14 20.29
C CYS A 431 25.95 -3.76 20.73
N ARG A 432 25.96 -2.76 19.86
CA ARG A 432 25.36 -1.46 20.11
C ARG A 432 23.86 -1.49 19.83
N LEU A 433 23.10 -0.87 20.70
CA LEU A 433 21.68 -0.58 20.44
C LEU A 433 21.63 0.63 19.50
N ILE A 434 21.16 0.40 18.28
CA ILE A 434 20.92 1.47 17.31
C ILE A 434 19.41 1.79 17.33
N PRO A 435 19.00 3.06 17.35
CA PRO A 435 17.60 3.43 17.22
C PRO A 435 16.95 2.79 15.99
N ASP A 436 15.74 2.26 16.16
CA ASP A 436 14.97 1.70 15.04
C ASP A 436 14.29 2.84 14.28
N ASP A 437 14.94 3.36 13.24
CA ASP A 437 14.44 4.44 12.39
C ASP A 437 13.19 4.06 11.58
N ARG A 438 12.88 2.74 11.48
CA ARG A 438 11.69 2.23 10.78
C ARG A 438 10.39 2.59 11.50
N ALA A 439 10.47 2.85 12.79
CA ALA A 439 9.35 3.27 13.61
C ALA A 439 9.23 4.80 13.71
N LEU A 440 10.23 5.54 13.24
CA LEU A 440 10.18 7.00 13.22
C LEU A 440 9.09 7.48 12.28
N ARG A 441 8.39 8.51 12.73
CA ARG A 441 7.40 9.21 11.93
C ARG A 441 7.95 10.58 11.56
N TYR A 442 7.56 11.01 10.38
CA TYR A 442 7.96 12.29 9.82
C TYR A 442 6.73 13.02 9.30
N THR A 443 6.84 14.33 9.18
CA THR A 443 5.88 15.18 8.48
C THR A 443 6.62 16.11 7.53
N SER A 444 5.90 16.86 6.69
CA SER A 444 6.51 17.88 5.84
C SER A 444 6.49 19.25 6.51
N ARG A 445 7.52 20.06 6.23
CA ARG A 445 7.57 21.46 6.67
C ARG A 445 6.40 22.27 6.11
N SER A 446 5.97 22.00 4.87
CA SER A 446 4.83 22.64 4.23
C SER A 446 3.53 22.34 4.98
N LEU A 447 3.31 21.08 5.40
CA LEU A 447 2.13 20.72 6.18
C LEU A 447 2.12 21.39 7.55
N LEU A 448 3.26 21.44 8.27
CA LEU A 448 3.36 22.18 9.52
C LEU A 448 3.09 23.68 9.34
N ALA A 449 3.53 24.27 8.23
CA ALA A 449 3.22 25.66 7.92
C ALA A 449 1.71 25.88 7.66
N VAL A 450 1.03 24.92 7.02
CA VAL A 450 -0.43 24.94 6.87
C VAL A 450 -1.11 24.83 8.22
N GLU A 451 -0.70 23.89 9.07
CA GLU A 451 -1.25 23.73 10.43
C GLU A 451 -1.05 25.00 11.28
N ALA A 452 0.16 25.59 11.27
CA ALA A 452 0.47 26.82 11.98
C ALA A 452 -0.41 27.98 11.48
N ARG A 453 -0.62 28.10 10.17
CA ARG A 453 -1.49 29.11 9.58
C ARG A 453 -2.95 28.91 10.00
N LEU A 454 -3.44 27.66 10.01
CA LEU A 454 -4.79 27.34 10.48
C LEU A 454 -4.97 27.70 11.96
N LEU A 455 -4.00 27.37 12.82
CA LEU A 455 -4.04 27.75 14.24
C LEU A 455 -4.01 29.27 14.43
N ALA A 456 -3.21 29.99 13.66
CA ALA A 456 -3.18 31.45 13.68
C ALA A 456 -4.51 32.08 13.24
N GLN A 457 -5.14 31.52 12.20
CA GLN A 457 -6.47 31.95 11.75
C GLN A 457 -7.55 31.67 12.79
N LEU A 458 -7.50 30.50 13.46
CA LEU A 458 -8.39 30.17 14.56
C LEU A 458 -8.24 31.19 15.70
N ALA A 459 -7.00 31.44 16.15
CA ALA A 459 -6.73 32.39 17.22
C ALA A 459 -7.20 33.83 16.88
N ALA A 460 -6.94 34.26 15.64
CA ALA A 460 -7.40 35.59 15.16
C ALA A 460 -8.92 35.67 14.95
N GLY A 461 -9.61 34.55 14.97
CA GLY A 461 -11.07 34.48 14.79
C GLY A 461 -11.87 34.34 16.08
N ILE A 462 -11.22 34.36 17.25
CA ILE A 462 -11.90 34.28 18.55
C ILE A 462 -12.49 35.67 18.92
N ASP A 463 -13.73 35.67 19.40
CA ASP A 463 -14.42 36.87 19.93
C ASP A 463 -14.41 38.09 18.99
N VAL A 464 -14.55 37.84 17.70
CA VAL A 464 -14.58 38.91 16.67
C VAL A 464 -15.98 39.42 16.35
N GLY A 465 -16.99 38.96 17.08
CA GLY A 465 -18.38 39.40 16.96
C GLY A 465 -19.10 38.90 15.71
N VAL A 466 -18.59 37.83 15.08
CA VAL A 466 -19.16 37.26 13.86
C VAL A 466 -20.24 36.23 14.19
N GLY A 467 -21.39 36.33 13.52
CA GLY A 467 -22.46 35.33 13.66
C GLY A 467 -23.18 35.37 15.01
N VAL A 468 -23.00 36.42 15.80
CA VAL A 468 -23.77 36.63 17.03
C VAL A 468 -25.22 36.92 16.69
N LEU A 469 -26.12 36.16 17.29
CA LEU A 469 -27.55 36.27 17.06
C LEU A 469 -28.24 36.91 18.27
N ASP A 470 -29.39 37.51 18.05
CA ASP A 470 -30.23 38.05 19.11
C ASP A 470 -30.65 36.92 20.08
N PRO A 471 -30.39 37.06 21.41
CA PRO A 471 -30.69 36.01 22.38
C PRO A 471 -32.19 35.66 22.47
N GLU A 472 -33.10 36.61 22.28
CA GLU A 472 -34.54 36.33 22.33
C GLU A 472 -34.97 35.44 21.17
N SER A 473 -34.44 35.68 19.98
CA SER A 473 -34.67 34.86 18.78
C SER A 473 -34.12 33.45 18.96
N VAL A 474 -32.95 33.30 19.59
CA VAL A 474 -32.34 32.01 19.88
C VAL A 474 -33.18 31.23 20.88
N GLU A 475 -33.60 31.85 21.99
CA GLU A 475 -34.45 31.20 23.00
C GLU A 475 -35.82 30.80 22.43
N ALA A 476 -36.42 31.61 21.59
CA ALA A 476 -37.68 31.27 20.92
C ALA A 476 -37.53 30.01 20.03
N ALA A 477 -36.43 29.91 19.31
CA ALA A 477 -36.16 28.73 18.48
C ALA A 477 -35.86 27.49 19.32
N ILE A 478 -35.12 27.60 20.43
CA ILE A 478 -34.89 26.51 21.37
C ILE A 478 -36.21 26.03 21.99
N ALA A 479 -37.06 26.94 22.44
CA ALA A 479 -38.36 26.60 23.00
C ALA A 479 -39.32 25.92 21.99
N GLY A 480 -39.19 26.26 20.71
CA GLY A 480 -39.92 25.59 19.62
C GLY A 480 -39.33 24.28 19.12
N SER A 481 -38.20 23.83 19.71
CA SER A 481 -37.48 22.62 19.33
C SER A 481 -37.68 21.49 20.35
N THR A 482 -37.16 20.28 20.00
CA THR A 482 -37.12 19.11 20.91
C THR A 482 -35.72 18.87 21.45
N LEU A 483 -34.89 19.91 21.58
CA LEU A 483 -33.52 19.81 22.06
C LEU A 483 -33.45 19.43 23.55
N GLY A 484 -32.53 18.58 23.90
CA GLY A 484 -32.15 18.37 25.30
C GLY A 484 -31.37 19.56 25.88
N ALA A 485 -31.24 19.61 27.19
CA ALA A 485 -30.60 20.75 27.87
C ALA A 485 -29.17 21.04 27.39
N ASP A 486 -28.37 19.99 27.16
CA ASP A 486 -27.00 20.05 26.64
C ASP A 486 -26.95 20.56 25.19
N GLN A 487 -27.92 20.15 24.38
CA GLN A 487 -28.03 20.61 22.98
C GLN A 487 -28.46 22.08 22.91
N ALA A 488 -29.41 22.50 23.79
CA ALA A 488 -29.85 23.90 23.91
C ALA A 488 -28.68 24.81 24.34
N GLU A 489 -27.88 24.35 25.31
CA GLU A 489 -26.68 25.06 25.74
C GLU A 489 -25.64 25.19 24.59
N ALA A 490 -25.45 24.14 23.80
CA ALA A 490 -24.58 24.19 22.61
C ALA A 490 -25.10 25.22 21.58
N VAL A 491 -26.42 25.34 21.37
CA VAL A 491 -26.99 26.35 20.48
C VAL A 491 -26.71 27.76 21.02
N ARG A 492 -26.92 28.02 22.31
CA ARG A 492 -26.61 29.33 22.95
C ARG A 492 -25.13 29.67 22.79
N ALA A 493 -24.25 28.73 23.12
CA ALA A 493 -22.82 28.95 23.02
C ALA A 493 -22.39 29.29 21.58
N LEU A 494 -22.88 28.52 20.59
CA LEU A 494 -22.48 28.68 19.18
C LEU A 494 -23.05 29.96 18.56
N THR A 495 -24.20 30.43 19.02
CA THR A 495 -24.84 31.67 18.51
C THR A 495 -24.44 32.94 19.26
N GLY A 496 -23.79 32.80 20.42
CA GLY A 496 -23.36 33.91 21.27
C GLY A 496 -21.86 34.17 21.32
N ALA A 497 -21.02 33.20 20.95
CA ALA A 497 -19.58 33.31 21.09
C ALA A 497 -18.93 34.38 20.20
N GLY A 498 -19.46 34.62 19.04
CA GLY A 498 -18.88 35.60 18.09
C GLY A 498 -17.61 35.14 17.41
N ASP A 499 -17.29 33.87 17.51
CA ASP A 499 -16.09 33.25 16.92
C ASP A 499 -16.29 32.96 15.43
N ARG A 500 -15.25 33.15 14.62
CA ARG A 500 -15.26 32.73 13.20
C ARG A 500 -15.32 31.22 13.03
N VAL A 501 -14.76 30.47 13.98
CA VAL A 501 -14.75 29.01 13.98
C VAL A 501 -15.12 28.51 15.36
N ALA A 502 -16.16 27.71 15.44
CA ALA A 502 -16.58 27.05 16.66
C ALA A 502 -16.56 25.52 16.47
N VAL A 503 -16.25 24.78 17.52
CA VAL A 503 -16.14 23.31 17.49
C VAL A 503 -17.13 22.70 18.46
N MET A 504 -18.04 21.87 17.96
CA MET A 504 -18.93 21.08 18.80
C MET A 504 -18.49 19.61 18.81
N VAL A 505 -18.11 19.10 19.98
CA VAL A 505 -17.71 17.70 20.18
C VAL A 505 -18.86 16.93 20.84
N GLY A 506 -19.19 15.77 20.26
CA GLY A 506 -20.22 14.92 20.82
C GLY A 506 -20.06 13.46 20.35
N ARG A 507 -20.42 12.49 21.20
CA ARG A 507 -20.39 11.06 20.86
C ARG A 507 -21.40 10.73 19.74
N ALA A 508 -21.24 9.56 19.11
CA ALA A 508 -22.24 9.06 18.17
C ALA A 508 -23.60 8.92 18.87
N GLY A 509 -24.67 9.31 18.19
CA GLY A 509 -26.03 9.23 18.75
C GLY A 509 -26.45 10.38 19.70
N THR A 510 -25.59 11.37 19.98
CA THR A 510 -25.94 12.51 20.88
C THR A 510 -26.81 13.59 20.22
N GLY A 511 -27.34 13.35 19.01
CA GLY A 511 -28.24 14.28 18.34
C GLY A 511 -27.58 15.53 17.72
N LYS A 512 -26.25 15.49 17.44
CA LYS A 512 -25.54 16.61 16.79
C LYS A 512 -26.26 17.15 15.55
N THR A 513 -26.74 16.27 14.70
CA THR A 513 -27.45 16.63 13.46
C THR A 513 -28.78 17.33 13.77
N HIS A 514 -29.45 16.94 14.86
CA HIS A 514 -30.67 17.60 15.33
C HIS A 514 -30.38 19.03 15.83
N THR A 515 -29.31 19.21 16.61
CA THR A 515 -28.81 20.52 17.04
C THR A 515 -28.51 21.42 15.84
N PHE A 516 -27.92 20.88 14.77
CA PHE A 516 -27.69 21.65 13.53
C PHE A 516 -28.99 22.07 12.82
N GLY A 517 -30.04 21.27 12.89
CA GLY A 517 -31.36 21.68 12.37
C GLY A 517 -31.87 22.95 13.03
N THR A 518 -31.76 23.06 14.35
CA THR A 518 -32.15 24.28 15.11
C THR A 518 -31.22 25.44 14.76
N LEU A 519 -29.88 25.22 14.74
CA LEU A 519 -28.93 26.26 14.33
C LEU A 519 -29.21 26.79 12.93
N ARG A 520 -29.52 25.91 11.97
CA ARG A 520 -29.94 26.33 10.62
C ARG A 520 -31.16 27.27 10.68
N THR A 521 -32.16 26.87 11.43
CA THR A 521 -33.41 27.66 11.52
C THR A 521 -33.14 29.07 12.06
N VAL A 522 -32.35 29.18 13.12
CA VAL A 522 -32.03 30.49 13.74
C VAL A 522 -31.18 31.35 12.81
N TYR A 523 -30.14 30.82 12.22
CA TYR A 523 -29.27 31.57 11.31
C TYR A 523 -30.00 31.98 10.03
N GLN A 524 -30.85 31.12 9.46
CA GLN A 524 -31.67 31.50 8.29
C GLN A 524 -32.69 32.57 8.60
N ALA A 525 -33.33 32.53 9.79
CA ALA A 525 -34.23 33.58 10.23
C ALA A 525 -33.51 34.93 10.38
N ALA A 526 -32.22 34.91 10.75
CA ALA A 526 -31.37 36.10 10.83
C ALA A 526 -30.77 36.53 9.47
N GLY A 527 -31.15 35.86 8.35
CA GLY A 527 -30.74 36.24 7.00
C GLY A 527 -29.43 35.57 6.51
N TYR A 528 -28.87 34.62 7.27
CA TYR A 528 -27.67 33.91 6.85
C TYR A 528 -27.98 32.74 5.88
N SER A 529 -27.13 32.55 4.91
CA SER A 529 -27.12 31.33 4.11
C SER A 529 -26.34 30.23 4.83
N VAL A 530 -26.95 29.06 5.03
CA VAL A 530 -26.34 27.92 5.73
C VAL A 530 -26.14 26.75 4.77
N ILE A 531 -24.89 26.30 4.62
CA ILE A 531 -24.55 25.13 3.80
C ILE A 531 -23.81 24.09 4.62
N GLY A 532 -23.97 22.81 4.26
CA GLY A 532 -23.32 21.69 4.90
C GLY A 532 -22.21 21.11 4.04
N LEU A 533 -21.06 20.84 4.63
CA LEU A 533 -19.95 20.17 3.97
C LEU A 533 -19.57 18.89 4.72
N ALA A 534 -19.31 17.82 3.97
CA ALA A 534 -18.91 16.55 4.54
C ALA A 534 -17.81 15.87 3.71
N PRO A 535 -16.97 14.99 4.30
CA PRO A 535 -15.89 14.34 3.58
C PRO A 535 -16.34 13.29 2.55
N SER A 536 -17.58 12.80 2.64
CA SER A 536 -18.13 11.82 1.72
C SER A 536 -19.57 12.13 1.31
N ALA A 537 -19.99 11.64 0.15
CA ALA A 537 -21.36 11.82 -0.35
C ALA A 537 -22.42 11.20 0.58
N ARG A 538 -22.09 10.12 1.27
CA ARG A 538 -22.96 9.50 2.27
C ARG A 538 -23.15 10.43 3.47
N ALA A 539 -22.05 10.93 4.02
CA ALA A 539 -22.10 11.85 5.16
C ALA A 539 -22.80 13.17 4.82
N ALA A 540 -22.64 13.69 3.59
CA ALA A 540 -23.36 14.87 3.13
C ALA A 540 -24.88 14.63 3.07
N ARG A 541 -25.30 13.47 2.60
CA ARG A 541 -26.74 13.09 2.61
C ARG A 541 -27.27 12.92 4.03
N GLU A 542 -26.57 12.20 4.90
CA GLU A 542 -26.95 12.03 6.31
C GLU A 542 -27.06 13.40 7.04
N LEU A 543 -26.18 14.34 6.74
CA LEU A 543 -26.24 15.71 7.25
C LEU A 543 -27.49 16.44 6.70
N ALA A 544 -27.74 16.37 5.40
CA ALA A 544 -28.89 17.00 4.78
C ALA A 544 -30.22 16.45 5.31
N ASP A 545 -30.35 15.12 5.34
CA ASP A 545 -31.57 14.43 5.78
C ASP A 545 -31.89 14.70 7.26
N GLY A 546 -30.87 14.73 8.11
CA GLY A 546 -31.07 14.89 9.55
C GLY A 546 -31.15 16.35 10.06
N SER A 547 -30.58 17.31 9.34
CA SER A 547 -30.58 18.74 9.75
C SER A 547 -31.39 19.65 8.82
N GLY A 548 -31.75 19.18 7.63
CA GLY A 548 -32.34 20.00 6.58
C GLY A 548 -31.37 21.00 5.93
N ILE A 549 -30.07 20.97 6.25
CA ILE A 549 -29.07 21.84 5.66
C ILE A 549 -28.73 21.33 4.26
N VAL A 550 -28.78 22.20 3.25
CA VAL A 550 -28.29 21.84 1.90
C VAL A 550 -26.81 21.48 1.99
N SER A 551 -26.51 20.22 1.71
CA SER A 551 -25.16 19.67 1.98
C SER A 551 -24.52 19.05 0.76
N THR A 552 -23.20 19.20 0.63
CA THR A 552 -22.37 18.61 -0.43
C THR A 552 -21.05 18.10 0.12
N THR A 553 -20.23 17.45 -0.72
CA THR A 553 -18.88 17.03 -0.29
C THR A 553 -17.92 18.23 -0.34
N ILE A 554 -16.92 18.21 0.56
CA ILE A 554 -15.83 19.20 0.55
C ILE A 554 -15.18 19.26 -0.84
N ALA A 555 -14.87 18.08 -1.41
CA ALA A 555 -14.23 18.00 -2.73
C ALA A 555 -15.08 18.64 -3.84
N ARG A 556 -16.40 18.41 -3.82
CA ARG A 556 -17.33 19.02 -4.79
C ARG A 556 -17.38 20.52 -4.62
N HIS A 557 -17.47 20.97 -3.37
CA HIS A 557 -17.53 22.38 -3.04
C HIS A 557 -16.28 23.12 -3.52
N LEU A 558 -15.07 22.61 -3.24
CA LEU A 558 -13.82 23.21 -3.70
C LEU A 558 -13.73 23.31 -5.25
N VAL A 559 -14.36 22.39 -5.98
CA VAL A 559 -14.45 22.46 -7.44
C VAL A 559 -15.45 23.53 -7.91
N ASP A 560 -16.58 23.62 -7.24
CA ASP A 560 -17.65 24.57 -7.61
C ASP A 560 -17.26 26.01 -7.20
N ASP A 561 -16.57 26.21 -6.07
CA ASP A 561 -16.10 27.51 -5.56
C ASP A 561 -14.98 28.11 -6.43
N ALA A 562 -14.13 27.29 -7.02
CA ALA A 562 -13.16 27.75 -8.03
C ALA A 562 -13.82 28.41 -9.27
N ARG A 563 -15.15 28.37 -9.37
CA ARG A 563 -15.97 28.91 -10.48
C ARG A 563 -16.85 30.10 -10.08
N SER A 564 -16.93 30.47 -8.81
CA SER A 564 -17.83 31.52 -8.32
C SER A 564 -17.17 32.46 -7.29
N THR A 565 -17.57 33.75 -7.32
CA THR A 565 -17.18 34.81 -6.36
C THR A 565 -18.10 34.79 -5.15
N PRO A 566 -17.80 35.44 -4.05
CA PRO A 566 -17.21 35.01 -2.80
C PRO A 566 -18.13 34.18 -1.87
N PRO A 567 -17.59 33.54 -0.80
CA PRO A 567 -18.23 32.41 -0.13
C PRO A 567 -19.21 32.81 1.00
N PRO A 568 -20.30 32.03 1.19
CA PRO A 568 -21.17 32.10 2.35
C PRO A 568 -20.60 31.42 3.60
N SER A 569 -21.27 31.54 4.74
CA SER A 569 -20.90 30.90 6.02
C SER A 569 -20.95 29.36 5.98
N TRP A 570 -19.93 28.65 6.49
CA TRP A 570 -19.70 27.25 6.23
C TRP A 570 -19.82 26.33 7.45
N TRP A 571 -20.33 25.11 7.24
CA TRP A 571 -20.41 24.05 8.23
C TRP A 571 -19.76 22.76 7.70
N LEU A 572 -18.82 22.15 8.47
CA LEU A 572 -18.12 20.93 8.09
C LEU A 572 -18.39 19.82 9.09
N MET A 573 -18.77 18.64 8.62
CA MET A 573 -18.99 17.45 9.44
C MET A 573 -18.11 16.29 8.96
N ARG A 574 -17.35 15.66 9.87
CA ARG A 574 -16.56 14.46 9.59
C ARG A 574 -17.12 13.26 10.35
N PRO A 575 -17.70 12.22 9.65
CA PRO A 575 -18.06 10.97 10.28
C PRO A 575 -16.88 9.99 10.28
N GLY A 576 -16.67 9.25 11.36
CA GLY A 576 -15.82 8.06 11.39
C GLY A 576 -14.61 8.05 12.29
N TRP A 577 -14.40 9.06 13.15
CA TRP A 577 -13.43 8.98 14.25
C TRP A 577 -14.15 8.85 15.60
N PRO A 578 -13.55 8.22 16.63
CA PRO A 578 -14.22 7.97 17.92
C PRO A 578 -14.58 9.23 18.72
N ALA A 579 -14.16 10.41 18.26
CA ALA A 579 -14.67 11.70 18.73
C ALA A 579 -14.98 12.57 17.52
N SER A 580 -16.27 12.73 17.17
CA SER A 580 -16.71 13.55 16.03
C SER A 580 -16.53 15.03 16.38
N ALA A 581 -15.52 15.67 15.80
CA ALA A 581 -15.38 17.13 15.83
C ALA A 581 -16.19 17.74 14.69
N ILE A 582 -16.93 18.81 14.96
CA ILE A 582 -17.70 19.57 13.99
C ILE A 582 -17.07 20.95 13.89
N TRP A 583 -16.68 21.36 12.70
CA TRP A 583 -16.08 22.65 12.42
C TRP A 583 -17.13 23.58 11.83
N LEU A 584 -17.31 24.73 12.45
CA LEU A 584 -18.13 25.83 11.96
C LEU A 584 -17.19 26.88 11.40
N LEU A 585 -17.19 27.08 10.09
CA LEU A 585 -16.52 28.23 9.47
C LEU A 585 -17.56 29.23 9.02
N SER A 586 -17.63 30.41 9.65
CA SER A 586 -18.38 31.53 9.11
C SER A 586 -17.42 32.53 8.48
N SER A 587 -17.49 32.73 7.17
CA SER A 587 -16.86 33.88 6.53
C SER A 587 -17.93 34.88 6.18
N ILE A 588 -17.78 36.08 6.70
CA ILE A 588 -18.54 37.25 6.25
C ILE A 588 -17.59 38.06 5.37
N THR A 589 -18.01 38.34 4.14
CA THR A 589 -17.42 39.38 3.30
C THR A 589 -17.81 40.76 3.83
#